data_1bad307491e9b6340169130c81705490
#
_entry.id   1bad307491e9b6340169130c81705490
#
_cell.length_a   1.000
_cell.length_b   1.000
_cell.length_c   1.000
_cell.angle_alpha   90.00
_cell.angle_beta   90.00
_cell.angle_gamma   90.00
#
_symmetry.space_group_name_H-M   'P 1'
#
loop_
_entity.id
_entity.type
_entity.pdbx_description
1 polymer ?
#
loop_
_entity_poly.entity_id
_entity_poly.type
_entity_poly.pdbx_seq_one_letter_code
_entity_poly.pdbx_strand_id
1 'polypeptide(L)'
;CDSCTELESVSTFLMMVNQLLEELAGWLEAHKTSEIRKQVLEFYFNLRNFSEIYNLVDENYLIYTSYLDNGDFALRLFCVNPAENLQQCINQGRSAVFFSATLLPVQYYKKMFSTNTDDYAIYVESPFDPTKRCLAIGSEVSTKYQRRNRAEFEKIAAYLNEMIQSRKGNYMAFFPSYRLMQDVYAVYEELYADENVTCLIQESAMREQEREEFLEAFAKDNEKTLVGFCIMGGIFSEGIDLDCNDNAFA
;
A
#
# COMPACT_ATOMS: atom_id res chain seq x y z
N CYS A 1 20.35 -6.47 -5.44
CA CYS A 1 20.22 -7.78 -4.74
C CYS A 1 21.22 -8.73 -5.36
N ASP A 2 22.40 -8.91 -4.73
CA ASP A 2 23.53 -9.57 -5.38
C ASP A 2 23.60 -11.09 -5.11
N SER A 3 22.54 -11.70 -4.58
CA SER A 3 22.52 -13.15 -4.31
C SER A 3 21.10 -13.72 -4.21
N CYS A 4 20.38 -13.70 -5.32
CA CYS A 4 19.18 -14.52 -5.46
C CYS A 4 19.54 -15.81 -6.18
N THR A 5 19.10 -16.96 -5.66
CA THR A 5 19.25 -18.27 -6.31
C THR A 5 17.87 -18.83 -6.59
N GLU A 6 17.58 -19.08 -7.87
CA GLU A 6 16.34 -19.74 -8.30
C GLU A 6 16.43 -21.24 -8.02
N LEU A 7 15.30 -21.82 -7.61
CA LEU A 7 15.14 -23.23 -7.30
C LEU A 7 14.05 -23.84 -8.16
N GLU A 8 14.27 -25.04 -8.67
CA GLU A 8 13.24 -25.76 -9.44
C GLU A 8 12.12 -26.29 -8.52
N SER A 9 12.44 -26.66 -7.29
CA SER A 9 11.49 -27.24 -6.34
C SER A 9 12.00 -27.16 -4.91
N VAL A 10 11.07 -27.11 -3.96
CA VAL A 10 11.34 -27.23 -2.51
C VAL A 10 10.54 -28.37 -1.87
N SER A 11 10.21 -29.41 -2.62
CA SER A 11 9.36 -30.52 -2.18
C SER A 11 9.84 -31.19 -0.89
N THR A 12 11.16 -31.40 -0.74
CA THR A 12 11.74 -31.98 0.47
C THR A 12 11.54 -31.08 1.68
N PHE A 13 11.72 -29.78 1.51
CA PHE A 13 11.45 -28.80 2.57
C PHE A 13 9.97 -28.78 2.94
N LEU A 14 9.08 -28.82 1.95
CA LEU A 14 7.63 -28.90 2.19
C LEU A 14 7.21 -30.13 2.99
N MET A 15 7.80 -31.31 2.71
CA MET A 15 7.52 -32.50 3.52
C MET A 15 7.88 -32.29 4.99
N MET A 16 9.01 -31.66 5.27
CA MET A 16 9.41 -31.32 6.65
C MET A 16 8.46 -30.30 7.29
N VAL A 17 8.02 -29.29 6.53
CA VAL A 17 7.03 -28.30 6.99
C VAL A 17 5.72 -28.98 7.33
N ASN A 18 5.20 -29.89 6.50
CA ASN A 18 3.95 -30.59 6.75
C ASN A 18 4.03 -31.50 7.97
N GLN A 19 5.15 -32.23 8.15
CA GLN A 19 5.36 -33.02 9.36
C GLN A 19 5.36 -32.13 10.61
N LEU A 20 6.05 -30.98 10.57
CA LEU A 20 6.06 -30.03 11.68
C LEU A 20 4.67 -29.45 11.97
N LEU A 21 3.87 -29.20 10.94
CA LEU A 21 2.48 -28.74 11.11
C LEU A 21 1.63 -29.75 11.86
N GLU A 22 1.76 -31.06 11.60
CA GLU A 22 1.06 -32.12 12.33
C GLU A 22 1.48 -32.14 13.81
N GLU A 23 2.77 -32.03 14.09
CA GLU A 23 3.30 -32.01 15.46
C GLU A 23 2.83 -30.75 16.23
N LEU A 24 2.87 -29.59 15.59
CA LEU A 24 2.41 -28.31 16.17
C LEU A 24 0.89 -28.35 16.44
N ALA A 25 0.09 -28.91 15.54
CA ALA A 25 -1.35 -29.07 15.76
C ALA A 25 -1.64 -29.92 17.00
N GLY A 26 -0.98 -31.06 17.15
CA GLY A 26 -1.10 -31.90 18.34
C GLY A 26 -0.65 -31.18 19.62
N TRP A 27 0.43 -30.42 19.56
CA TRP A 27 0.91 -29.62 20.68
C TRP A 27 -0.10 -28.54 21.09
N LEU A 28 -0.68 -27.83 20.12
CA LEU A 28 -1.69 -26.77 20.35
C LEU A 28 -2.97 -27.31 21.00
N GLU A 29 -3.39 -28.53 20.66
CA GLU A 29 -4.53 -29.19 21.29
C GLU A 29 -4.23 -29.58 22.74
N ALA A 30 -3.03 -30.08 23.02
CA ALA A 30 -2.61 -30.54 24.33
C ALA A 30 -2.33 -29.37 25.32
N HIS A 31 -1.91 -28.21 24.81
CA HIS A 31 -1.41 -27.09 25.66
C HIS A 31 -2.27 -25.83 25.53
N LYS A 32 -3.57 -25.93 25.83
CA LYS A 32 -4.56 -24.83 25.67
C LYS A 32 -4.29 -23.61 26.54
N THR A 33 -3.62 -23.76 27.66
CA THR A 33 -3.34 -22.71 28.67
C THR A 33 -1.86 -22.27 28.73
N SER A 34 -1.02 -22.72 27.79
CA SER A 34 0.41 -22.37 27.77
C SER A 34 0.63 -20.90 27.47
N GLU A 35 1.57 -20.25 28.18
CA GLU A 35 1.96 -18.86 27.94
C GLU A 35 2.51 -18.62 26.54
N ILE A 36 3.21 -19.59 25.95
CA ILE A 36 3.78 -19.49 24.59
C ILE A 36 2.80 -19.88 23.49
N ARG A 37 1.57 -20.29 23.85
CA ARG A 37 0.58 -20.79 22.90
C ARG A 37 0.30 -19.83 21.75
N LYS A 38 0.25 -18.52 22.04
CA LYS A 38 0.00 -17.49 21.03
C LYS A 38 1.14 -17.45 19.99
N GLN A 39 2.38 -17.52 20.43
CA GLN A 39 3.55 -17.51 19.53
C GLN A 39 3.61 -18.77 18.66
N VAL A 40 3.30 -19.96 19.27
CA VAL A 40 3.25 -21.23 18.54
C VAL A 40 2.12 -21.22 17.51
N LEU A 41 0.97 -20.64 17.84
CA LEU A 41 -0.17 -20.53 16.95
C LEU A 41 0.13 -19.61 15.75
N GLU A 42 0.79 -18.49 15.97
CA GLU A 42 1.24 -17.58 14.93
C GLU A 42 2.24 -18.28 13.99
N PHE A 43 3.22 -18.98 14.55
CA PHE A 43 4.18 -19.74 13.79
C PHE A 43 3.51 -20.87 12.96
N TYR A 44 2.56 -21.59 13.57
CA TYR A 44 1.75 -22.61 12.89
C TYR A 44 1.01 -22.03 11.67
N PHE A 45 0.35 -20.87 11.82
CA PHE A 45 -0.36 -20.25 10.71
C PHE A 45 0.58 -19.77 9.61
N ASN A 46 1.76 -19.26 9.95
CA ASN A 46 2.76 -18.86 8.95
C ASN A 46 3.25 -20.06 8.13
N LEU A 47 3.56 -21.18 8.77
CA LEU A 47 3.95 -22.42 8.09
C LEU A 47 2.81 -23.00 7.25
N ARG A 48 1.59 -23.00 7.78
CA ARG A 48 0.41 -23.46 7.08
C ARG A 48 0.14 -22.64 5.83
N ASN A 49 0.20 -21.31 5.94
CA ASN A 49 0.05 -20.40 4.81
C ASN A 49 1.10 -20.67 3.72
N PHE A 50 2.37 -20.89 4.11
CA PHE A 50 3.40 -21.29 3.16
C PHE A 50 3.07 -22.59 2.44
N SER A 51 2.62 -23.63 3.16
CA SER A 51 2.22 -24.92 2.58
C SER A 51 1.02 -24.77 1.64
N GLU A 52 0.01 -23.99 2.02
CA GLU A 52 -1.17 -23.71 1.20
C GLU A 52 -0.80 -22.97 -0.09
N ILE A 53 0.08 -21.95 -0.01
CA ILE A 53 0.57 -21.24 -1.20
C ILE A 53 1.39 -22.18 -2.11
N TYR A 54 2.23 -23.05 -1.53
CA TYR A 54 3.00 -24.00 -2.34
C TYR A 54 2.11 -24.95 -3.15
N ASN A 55 0.94 -25.31 -2.65
CA ASN A 55 -0.04 -26.12 -3.38
C ASN A 55 -0.67 -25.39 -4.59
N LEU A 56 -0.50 -24.06 -4.67
CA LEU A 56 -0.93 -23.23 -5.80
C LEU A 56 0.19 -22.99 -6.80
N VAL A 57 1.41 -23.45 -6.51
CA VAL A 57 2.58 -23.25 -7.39
C VAL A 57 2.38 -24.02 -8.69
N ASP A 58 2.44 -23.27 -9.77
CA ASP A 58 2.39 -23.74 -11.16
C ASP A 58 3.57 -23.16 -11.96
N GLU A 59 3.55 -23.27 -13.29
CA GLU A 59 4.55 -22.72 -14.19
C GLU A 59 4.67 -21.18 -14.16
N ASN A 60 3.72 -20.50 -13.56
CA ASN A 60 3.70 -19.04 -13.38
C ASN A 60 4.34 -18.59 -12.07
N TYR A 61 4.94 -19.49 -11.30
CA TYR A 61 5.65 -19.16 -10.07
C TYR A 61 7.16 -19.25 -10.25
N LEU A 62 7.87 -18.37 -9.56
CA LEU A 62 9.31 -18.47 -9.34
C LEU A 62 9.56 -18.80 -7.87
N ILE A 63 10.37 -19.81 -7.63
CA ILE A 63 10.84 -20.19 -6.31
C ILE A 63 12.28 -19.71 -6.19
N TYR A 64 12.57 -18.85 -5.24
CA TYR A 64 13.95 -18.38 -5.07
C TYR A 64 14.31 -18.11 -3.62
N THR A 65 15.61 -18.16 -3.37
CA THR A 65 16.19 -17.81 -2.08
C THR A 65 17.01 -16.54 -2.17
N SER A 66 17.07 -15.79 -1.09
CA SER A 66 17.87 -14.58 -0.96
C SER A 66 18.30 -14.38 0.49
N TYR A 67 19.35 -13.59 0.70
CA TYR A 67 19.65 -13.05 2.02
C TYR A 67 19.04 -11.65 2.14
N LEU A 68 18.44 -11.37 3.30
CA LEU A 68 17.93 -10.06 3.66
C LEU A 68 19.08 -9.17 4.16
N ASP A 69 18.85 -7.85 4.23
CA ASP A 69 19.88 -6.88 4.69
C ASP A 69 20.36 -7.14 6.12
N ASN A 70 19.54 -7.77 6.95
CA ASN A 70 19.89 -8.20 8.31
C ASN A 70 20.64 -9.55 8.37
N GLY A 71 20.90 -10.17 7.22
CA GLY A 71 21.57 -11.45 7.09
C GLY A 71 20.66 -12.69 7.19
N ASP A 72 19.36 -12.50 7.38
CA ASP A 72 18.41 -13.62 7.43
C ASP A 72 18.23 -14.25 6.05
N PHE A 73 18.04 -15.58 6.06
CA PHE A 73 17.73 -16.35 4.86
C PHE A 73 16.23 -16.30 4.57
N ALA A 74 15.87 -15.96 3.33
CA ALA A 74 14.49 -15.92 2.88
C ALA A 74 14.28 -16.90 1.71
N LEU A 75 13.27 -17.75 1.82
CA LEU A 75 12.71 -18.56 0.73
C LEU A 75 11.39 -17.91 0.29
N ARG A 76 11.25 -17.67 -1.01
CA ARG A 76 10.07 -16.98 -1.56
C ARG A 76 9.43 -17.79 -2.68
N LEU A 77 8.10 -17.84 -2.63
CA LEU A 77 7.22 -18.31 -3.68
C LEU A 77 6.63 -17.07 -4.35
N PHE A 78 7.08 -16.72 -5.54
CA PHE A 78 6.69 -15.49 -6.22
C PHE A 78 5.79 -15.81 -7.41
N CYS A 79 4.51 -15.44 -7.31
CA CYS A 79 3.56 -15.58 -8.39
C CYS A 79 3.78 -14.46 -9.42
N VAL A 80 4.23 -14.83 -10.61
CA VAL A 80 4.43 -13.90 -11.74
C VAL A 80 3.11 -13.59 -12.43
N ASN A 81 2.26 -14.60 -12.61
CA ASN A 81 0.94 -14.46 -13.22
C ASN A 81 -0.11 -15.27 -12.44
N PRO A 82 -1.05 -14.63 -11.74
CA PRO A 82 -2.05 -15.32 -10.93
C PRO A 82 -3.28 -15.82 -11.73
N ALA A 83 -3.34 -15.65 -13.05
CA ALA A 83 -4.54 -15.85 -13.84
C ALA A 83 -5.12 -17.28 -13.72
N GLU A 84 -4.28 -18.32 -13.73
CA GLU A 84 -4.71 -19.72 -13.59
C GLU A 84 -5.38 -19.96 -12.22
N ASN A 85 -4.74 -19.51 -11.15
CA ASN A 85 -5.26 -19.67 -9.81
C ASN A 85 -6.56 -18.86 -9.58
N LEU A 86 -6.60 -17.64 -10.11
CA LEU A 86 -7.81 -16.81 -10.05
C LEU A 86 -8.93 -17.42 -10.88
N GLN A 87 -8.64 -17.99 -12.05
CA GLN A 87 -9.64 -18.66 -12.88
C GLN A 87 -10.29 -19.84 -12.15
N GLN A 88 -9.51 -20.62 -11.40
CA GLN A 88 -10.06 -21.71 -10.58
C GLN A 88 -11.05 -21.19 -9.53
N CYS A 89 -10.75 -20.05 -8.90
CA CYS A 89 -11.66 -19.39 -7.96
C CYS A 89 -12.92 -18.84 -8.66
N ILE A 90 -12.76 -18.19 -9.82
CA ILE A 90 -13.85 -17.64 -10.62
C ILE A 90 -14.82 -18.76 -11.03
N ASN A 91 -14.31 -19.93 -11.42
CA ASN A 91 -15.11 -21.07 -11.85
C ASN A 91 -15.96 -21.69 -10.73
N GLN A 92 -15.67 -21.38 -9.47
CA GLN A 92 -16.52 -21.80 -8.34
C GLN A 92 -17.74 -20.86 -8.16
N GLY A 93 -17.66 -19.66 -8.70
CA GLY A 93 -18.75 -18.68 -8.68
C GLY A 93 -19.61 -18.72 -9.93
N ARG A 94 -20.73 -18.00 -9.90
CA ARG A 94 -21.59 -17.83 -11.06
C ARG A 94 -21.07 -16.74 -12.01
N SER A 95 -20.44 -15.72 -11.44
CA SER A 95 -19.83 -14.61 -12.18
C SER A 95 -18.85 -13.88 -11.24
N ALA A 96 -17.88 -13.18 -11.82
CA ALA A 96 -16.96 -12.31 -11.11
C ALA A 96 -16.92 -10.94 -11.81
N VAL A 97 -16.81 -9.88 -11.01
CA VAL A 97 -16.66 -8.50 -11.51
C VAL A 97 -15.44 -7.90 -10.79
N PHE A 98 -14.45 -7.47 -11.58
CA PHE A 98 -13.29 -6.74 -11.12
C PHE A 98 -13.44 -5.28 -11.50
N PHE A 99 -13.25 -4.38 -10.55
CA PHE A 99 -13.34 -2.95 -10.81
C PHE A 99 -12.30 -2.15 -10.03
N SER A 100 -11.77 -1.11 -10.66
CA SER A 100 -10.91 -0.11 -10.04
C SER A 100 -10.82 1.11 -10.96
N ALA A 101 -10.52 2.26 -10.41
CA ALA A 101 -10.23 3.46 -11.18
C ALA A 101 -8.93 3.34 -12.00
N THR A 102 -8.06 2.38 -11.70
CA THR A 102 -6.70 2.25 -12.25
C THR A 102 -6.43 0.95 -13.00
N LEU A 103 -7.46 0.21 -13.44
CA LEU A 103 -7.31 -1.00 -14.27
C LEU A 103 -6.89 -0.65 -15.72
N LEU A 104 -5.82 0.11 -15.88
CA LEU A 104 -5.28 0.51 -17.16
C LEU A 104 -3.78 0.12 -17.27
N PRO A 105 -3.33 -0.43 -18.40
CA PRO A 105 -4.09 -0.82 -19.58
C PRO A 105 -4.95 -2.08 -19.34
N VAL A 106 -6.20 -2.05 -19.76
CA VAL A 106 -7.18 -3.09 -19.46
C VAL A 106 -6.77 -4.48 -19.95
N GLN A 107 -6.07 -4.59 -21.07
CA GLN A 107 -5.61 -5.87 -21.61
C GLN A 107 -4.56 -6.56 -20.74
N TYR A 108 -3.75 -5.80 -20.02
CA TYR A 108 -2.82 -6.34 -19.04
C TYR A 108 -3.58 -7.00 -17.87
N TYR A 109 -4.53 -6.28 -17.30
CA TYR A 109 -5.31 -6.78 -16.16
C TYR A 109 -6.20 -7.97 -16.53
N LYS A 110 -6.80 -7.97 -17.74
CA LYS A 110 -7.53 -9.15 -18.24
C LYS A 110 -6.66 -10.41 -18.20
N LYS A 111 -5.42 -10.32 -18.68
CA LYS A 111 -4.47 -11.45 -18.68
C LYS A 111 -3.99 -11.86 -17.30
N MET A 112 -4.08 -10.96 -16.31
CA MET A 112 -3.68 -11.24 -14.93
C MET A 112 -4.84 -11.81 -14.11
N PHE A 113 -6.09 -11.54 -14.47
CA PHE A 113 -7.25 -11.95 -13.68
C PHE A 113 -7.92 -13.21 -14.21
N SER A 114 -7.79 -13.52 -15.49
CA SER A 114 -8.49 -14.64 -16.11
C SER A 114 -7.70 -15.23 -17.27
N THR A 115 -7.88 -16.53 -17.49
CA THR A 115 -7.40 -17.24 -18.69
C THR A 115 -8.41 -17.22 -19.83
N ASN A 116 -9.64 -16.75 -19.59
CA ASN A 116 -10.68 -16.66 -20.57
C ASN A 116 -10.52 -15.40 -21.45
N THR A 117 -10.31 -15.59 -22.75
CA THR A 117 -10.11 -14.49 -23.70
C THR A 117 -11.40 -13.71 -24.00
N ASP A 118 -12.56 -14.32 -23.74
CA ASP A 118 -13.87 -13.76 -24.08
C ASP A 118 -14.46 -12.88 -22.97
N ASP A 119 -13.73 -12.71 -21.87
CA ASP A 119 -14.15 -11.85 -20.77
C ASP A 119 -14.32 -10.40 -21.23
N TYR A 120 -15.42 -9.78 -20.79
CA TYR A 120 -15.73 -8.40 -21.11
C TYR A 120 -14.89 -7.43 -20.29
N ALA A 121 -14.58 -6.30 -20.89
CA ALA A 121 -14.04 -5.14 -20.19
C ALA A 121 -14.84 -3.90 -20.58
N ILE A 122 -15.24 -3.13 -19.60
CA ILE A 122 -16.00 -1.90 -19.77
C ILE A 122 -15.14 -0.75 -19.24
N TYR A 123 -15.00 0.28 -20.08
CA TYR A 123 -14.45 1.56 -19.65
C TYR A 123 -15.60 2.50 -19.31
N VAL A 124 -15.60 3.03 -18.11
CA VAL A 124 -16.56 4.04 -17.67
C VAL A 124 -15.82 5.36 -17.57
N GLU A 125 -16.32 6.38 -18.25
CA GLU A 125 -15.75 7.72 -18.14
C GLU A 125 -15.90 8.28 -16.72
N SER A 126 -14.93 9.09 -16.31
CA SER A 126 -14.96 9.76 -15.01
C SER A 126 -16.18 10.69 -14.93
N PRO A 127 -16.99 10.61 -13.85
CA PRO A 127 -18.08 11.56 -13.64
C PRO A 127 -17.58 12.97 -13.27
N PHE A 128 -16.29 13.11 -12.95
CA PHE A 128 -15.71 14.40 -12.57
C PHE A 128 -15.39 15.24 -13.79
N ASP A 129 -15.83 16.51 -13.78
CA ASP A 129 -15.58 17.47 -14.85
C ASP A 129 -14.07 17.81 -14.93
N PRO A 130 -13.37 17.42 -16.01
CA PRO A 130 -11.94 17.69 -16.14
C PRO A 130 -11.59 19.17 -16.23
N THR A 131 -12.55 20.06 -16.56
CA THR A 131 -12.32 21.50 -16.60
C THR A 131 -12.16 22.12 -15.22
N LYS A 132 -12.63 21.43 -14.17
CA LYS A 132 -12.45 21.82 -12.77
C LYS A 132 -11.11 21.39 -12.18
N ARG A 133 -10.30 20.63 -12.93
CA ARG A 133 -9.00 20.15 -12.49
C ARG A 133 -7.89 21.11 -12.95
N CYS A 134 -7.13 21.65 -11.99
CA CYS A 134 -5.86 22.33 -12.27
C CYS A 134 -4.70 21.35 -11.99
N LEU A 135 -3.88 21.09 -13.01
CA LEU A 135 -2.66 20.28 -12.89
C LEU A 135 -1.44 21.18 -13.06
N ALA A 136 -0.64 21.31 -12.01
CA ALA A 136 0.64 22.01 -12.05
C ALA A 136 1.78 21.02 -11.79
N ILE A 137 2.90 21.17 -12.48
CA ILE A 137 4.08 20.30 -12.35
C ILE A 137 5.27 21.14 -11.91
N GLY A 138 5.78 20.91 -10.70
CA GLY A 138 7.02 21.49 -10.20
C GLY A 138 8.22 20.78 -10.79
N SER A 139 8.90 21.41 -11.78
CA SER A 139 10.04 20.82 -12.49
C SER A 139 11.38 20.95 -11.72
N GLU A 140 11.44 21.80 -10.69
CA GLU A 140 12.66 22.12 -9.95
C GLU A 140 12.90 21.27 -8.71
N VAL A 141 11.92 20.44 -8.35
CA VAL A 141 11.94 19.58 -7.17
C VAL A 141 12.01 18.09 -7.54
N SER A 142 12.50 17.27 -6.64
CA SER A 142 12.61 15.83 -6.86
C SER A 142 12.45 15.04 -5.56
N THR A 143 11.71 13.94 -5.63
CA THR A 143 11.57 12.99 -4.51
C THR A 143 12.57 11.82 -4.59
N LYS A 144 13.45 11.80 -5.61
CA LYS A 144 14.46 10.74 -5.79
C LYS A 144 15.39 10.66 -4.57
N TYR A 145 15.64 9.43 -4.09
CA TYR A 145 16.44 9.18 -2.90
C TYR A 145 17.81 9.86 -2.92
N GLN A 146 18.51 9.83 -4.07
CA GLN A 146 19.83 10.42 -4.27
C GLN A 146 19.86 11.95 -4.17
N ARG A 147 18.70 12.61 -4.31
CA ARG A 147 18.57 14.07 -4.24
C ARG A 147 18.02 14.56 -2.89
N ARG A 148 17.73 13.65 -1.96
CA ARG A 148 17.17 14.00 -0.65
C ARG A 148 18.22 14.64 0.24
N ASN A 149 18.13 15.95 0.37
CA ASN A 149 18.95 16.78 1.24
C ASN A 149 18.13 18.02 1.66
N ARG A 150 18.65 18.77 2.62
CA ARG A 150 17.94 19.93 3.17
C ARG A 150 17.52 20.94 2.10
N ALA A 151 18.39 21.26 1.16
CA ALA A 151 18.07 22.23 0.09
C ALA A 151 16.92 21.76 -0.80
N GLU A 152 16.78 20.45 -1.04
CA GLU A 152 15.64 19.89 -1.77
C GLU A 152 14.37 19.94 -0.93
N PHE A 153 14.46 19.66 0.38
CA PHE A 153 13.32 19.77 1.29
C PHE A 153 12.81 21.20 1.42
N GLU A 154 13.71 22.19 1.48
CA GLU A 154 13.37 23.62 1.48
C GLU A 154 12.59 24.02 0.22
N LYS A 155 12.98 23.53 -0.96
CA LYS A 155 12.24 23.79 -2.20
C LYS A 155 10.84 23.17 -2.17
N ILE A 156 10.73 21.93 -1.71
CA ILE A 156 9.41 21.26 -1.60
C ILE A 156 8.53 22.01 -0.61
N ALA A 157 9.07 22.39 0.56
CA ALA A 157 8.34 23.17 1.56
C ALA A 157 7.93 24.55 1.02
N ALA A 158 8.76 25.21 0.21
CA ALA A 158 8.42 26.47 -0.44
C ALA A 158 7.25 26.31 -1.42
N TYR A 159 7.25 25.27 -2.27
CA TYR A 159 6.12 24.97 -3.16
C TYR A 159 4.82 24.75 -2.37
N LEU A 160 4.88 23.97 -1.27
CA LEU A 160 3.72 23.75 -0.41
C LEU A 160 3.23 25.07 0.18
N ASN A 161 4.12 25.89 0.69
CA ASN A 161 3.76 27.19 1.27
C ASN A 161 3.09 28.11 0.24
N GLU A 162 3.65 28.23 -0.97
CA GLU A 162 3.05 29.05 -2.04
C GLU A 162 1.62 28.58 -2.39
N MET A 163 1.40 27.25 -2.46
CA MET A 163 0.06 26.70 -2.68
C MET A 163 -0.90 27.04 -1.54
N ILE A 164 -0.47 26.83 -0.30
CA ILE A 164 -1.26 27.04 0.91
C ILE A 164 -1.63 28.52 1.09
N GLN A 165 -0.67 29.41 0.82
CA GLN A 165 -0.89 30.86 0.92
C GLN A 165 -1.73 31.43 -0.24
N SER A 166 -1.81 30.72 -1.37
CA SER A 166 -2.56 31.20 -2.55
C SER A 166 -4.07 31.26 -2.31
N ARG A 167 -4.60 30.34 -1.51
CA ARG A 167 -6.03 30.30 -1.18
C ARG A 167 -6.27 29.55 0.14
N LYS A 168 -7.12 30.10 1.01
CA LYS A 168 -7.60 29.39 2.20
C LYS A 168 -8.39 28.13 1.79
N GLY A 169 -8.10 26.99 2.40
CA GLY A 169 -8.80 25.74 2.12
C GLY A 169 -8.16 24.54 2.81
N ASN A 170 -8.61 23.36 2.41
CA ASN A 170 -8.08 22.08 2.90
C ASN A 170 -7.15 21.48 1.84
N TYR A 171 -5.94 21.09 2.24
CA TYR A 171 -4.89 20.58 1.37
C TYR A 171 -4.42 19.20 1.85
N MET A 172 -4.16 18.28 0.94
CA MET A 172 -3.49 17.02 1.23
C MET A 172 -2.20 16.92 0.42
N ALA A 173 -1.06 16.82 1.11
CA ALA A 173 0.25 16.63 0.52
C ALA A 173 0.68 15.18 0.64
N PHE A 174 0.84 14.46 -0.49
CA PHE A 174 1.19 13.06 -0.52
C PHE A 174 2.66 12.82 -0.83
N PHE A 175 3.33 12.04 0.01
CA PHE A 175 4.74 11.75 -0.05
C PHE A 175 5.01 10.27 -0.32
N PRO A 176 6.09 9.91 -1.05
CA PRO A 176 6.41 8.52 -1.37
C PRO A 176 6.98 7.71 -0.18
N SER A 177 7.27 8.34 0.95
CA SER A 177 7.71 7.65 2.18
C SER A 177 7.55 8.51 3.42
N TYR A 178 7.32 7.87 4.58
CA TYR A 178 7.24 8.54 5.89
C TYR A 178 8.47 9.40 6.19
N ARG A 179 9.66 8.89 5.91
CA ARG A 179 10.90 9.63 6.15
C ARG A 179 10.95 10.94 5.37
N LEU A 180 10.65 10.93 4.06
CA LEU A 180 10.63 12.15 3.27
C LEU A 180 9.55 13.11 3.75
N MET A 181 8.38 12.62 4.11
CA MET A 181 7.29 13.42 4.67
C MET A 181 7.74 14.16 5.95
N GLN A 182 8.34 13.41 6.88
CA GLN A 182 8.83 13.99 8.15
C GLN A 182 9.96 15.00 7.94
N ASP A 183 10.91 14.71 7.05
CA ASP A 183 12.02 15.62 6.73
C ASP A 183 11.50 16.94 6.11
N VAL A 184 10.54 16.87 5.18
CA VAL A 184 9.92 18.05 4.57
C VAL A 184 9.03 18.79 5.56
N TYR A 185 8.24 18.08 6.38
CA TYR A 185 7.40 18.69 7.41
C TYR A 185 8.23 19.47 8.42
N ALA A 186 9.34 18.90 8.91
CA ALA A 186 10.23 19.59 9.85
C ALA A 186 10.78 20.90 9.27
N VAL A 187 11.14 20.91 7.99
CA VAL A 187 11.60 22.11 7.29
C VAL A 187 10.44 23.10 7.10
N TYR A 188 9.26 22.62 6.76
CA TYR A 188 8.07 23.47 6.61
C TYR A 188 7.72 24.18 7.93
N GLU A 189 7.68 23.45 9.03
CA GLU A 189 7.44 24.02 10.37
C GLU A 189 8.51 25.04 10.76
N GLU A 190 9.78 24.77 10.45
CA GLU A 190 10.89 25.68 10.78
C GLU A 190 10.80 27.01 10.01
N LEU A 191 10.42 26.96 8.72
CA LEU A 191 10.52 28.11 7.80
C LEU A 191 9.16 28.83 7.58
N TYR A 192 8.05 28.10 7.70
CA TYR A 192 6.73 28.56 7.24
C TYR A 192 5.62 28.34 8.25
N ALA A 193 5.93 28.06 9.54
CA ALA A 193 4.89 27.94 10.56
C ALA A 193 4.02 29.21 10.61
N ASP A 194 2.70 29.03 10.49
CA ASP A 194 1.72 30.11 10.46
C ASP A 194 0.55 29.74 11.39
N GLU A 195 0.15 30.67 12.26
CA GLU A 195 -0.97 30.47 13.18
C GLU A 195 -2.31 30.24 12.48
N ASN A 196 -2.43 30.64 11.20
CA ASN A 196 -3.61 30.43 10.37
C ASN A 196 -3.62 29.09 9.62
N VAL A 197 -2.56 28.29 9.76
CA VAL A 197 -2.41 26.98 9.14
C VAL A 197 -2.36 25.89 10.23
N THR A 198 -3.17 24.87 10.09
CA THR A 198 -3.14 23.68 10.93
C THR A 198 -2.61 22.51 10.13
N CYS A 199 -1.54 21.88 10.61
CA CYS A 199 -0.95 20.71 9.97
C CYS A 199 -1.38 19.43 10.70
N LEU A 200 -1.82 18.44 9.96
CA LEU A 200 -2.08 17.07 10.42
C LEU A 200 -1.09 16.12 9.72
N ILE A 201 -0.57 15.17 10.48
CA ILE A 201 0.44 14.23 9.96
C ILE A 201 -0.10 12.81 10.07
N GLN A 202 -0.04 12.07 8.97
CA GLN A 202 -0.34 10.65 8.98
C GLN A 202 0.74 9.87 9.73
N GLU A 203 0.34 9.16 10.78
CA GLU A 203 1.23 8.25 11.50
C GLU A 203 1.27 6.85 10.86
N SER A 204 2.35 6.11 11.09
CA SER A 204 2.56 4.78 10.49
C SER A 204 1.63 3.68 11.03
N ALA A 205 1.07 3.88 12.20
CA ALA A 205 0.22 2.91 12.91
C ALA A 205 -1.03 3.57 13.50
N MET A 206 -1.79 4.28 12.64
CA MET A 206 -3.07 4.87 13.06
C MET A 206 -4.12 3.81 13.29
N ARG A 207 -4.81 3.90 14.44
CA ARG A 207 -6.02 3.13 14.72
C ARG A 207 -7.19 3.67 13.90
N GLU A 208 -8.24 2.87 13.73
CA GLU A 208 -9.41 3.26 12.93
C GLU A 208 -10.05 4.58 13.41
N GLN A 209 -10.16 4.76 14.73
CA GLN A 209 -10.69 6.00 15.29
C GLN A 209 -9.84 7.23 14.93
N GLU A 210 -8.50 7.12 14.99
CA GLU A 210 -7.57 8.20 14.64
C GLU A 210 -7.65 8.55 13.15
N ARG A 211 -7.91 7.53 12.31
CA ARG A 211 -8.16 7.70 10.89
C ARG A 211 -9.48 8.44 10.62
N GLU A 212 -10.54 8.05 11.30
CA GLU A 212 -11.84 8.74 11.20
C GLU A 212 -11.73 10.20 11.64
N GLU A 213 -11.10 10.48 12.79
CA GLU A 213 -10.86 11.83 13.29
C GLU A 213 -10.06 12.70 12.30
N PHE A 214 -9.03 12.09 11.65
CA PHE A 214 -8.25 12.77 10.62
C PHE A 214 -9.13 13.17 9.42
N LEU A 215 -9.96 12.25 8.91
CA LEU A 215 -10.85 12.53 7.77
C LEU A 215 -11.96 13.53 8.13
N GLU A 216 -12.55 13.41 9.31
CA GLU A 216 -13.56 14.36 9.80
C GLU A 216 -13.04 15.80 9.87
N ALA A 217 -11.75 15.99 10.15
CA ALA A 217 -11.14 17.31 10.15
C ALA A 217 -11.19 17.95 8.75
N PHE A 218 -11.11 17.16 7.68
CA PHE A 218 -11.20 17.63 6.29
C PHE A 218 -12.64 17.85 5.81
N ALA A 219 -13.61 17.16 6.41
CA ALA A 219 -15.03 17.28 6.08
C ALA A 219 -15.68 18.56 6.68
N LYS A 220 -15.00 19.22 7.62
CA LYS A 220 -15.52 20.42 8.31
C LYS A 220 -15.11 21.69 7.58
N ASP A 221 -15.97 22.72 7.65
CA ASP A 221 -15.58 24.09 7.31
C ASP A 221 -14.60 24.58 8.37
N ASN A 222 -13.33 24.66 8.00
CA ASN A 222 -12.29 25.08 8.90
C ASN A 222 -12.09 26.60 8.87
N GLU A 223 -12.00 27.22 10.04
CA GLU A 223 -11.68 28.65 10.15
C GLU A 223 -10.26 28.97 9.67
N LYS A 224 -9.36 27.98 9.77
CA LYS A 224 -7.96 28.03 9.32
C LYS A 224 -7.76 27.13 8.11
N THR A 225 -6.68 27.37 7.37
CA THR A 225 -6.21 26.43 6.36
C THR A 225 -5.78 25.13 7.02
N LEU A 226 -6.24 23.98 6.50
CA LEU A 226 -5.87 22.65 6.98
C LEU A 226 -4.96 21.96 5.97
N VAL A 227 -3.84 21.41 6.44
CA VAL A 227 -2.88 20.70 5.59
C VAL A 227 -2.63 19.30 6.15
N GLY A 228 -2.99 18.27 5.42
CA GLY A 228 -2.67 16.88 5.75
C GLY A 228 -1.39 16.43 5.07
N PHE A 229 -0.41 15.98 5.83
CA PHE A 229 0.80 15.33 5.33
C PHE A 229 0.56 13.82 5.32
N CYS A 230 0.46 13.23 4.13
CA CYS A 230 0.01 11.86 3.91
C CYS A 230 1.03 11.06 3.08
N ILE A 231 0.84 9.74 3.02
CA ILE A 231 1.71 8.84 2.25
C ILE A 231 0.98 8.32 1.01
N MET A 232 1.64 8.38 -0.15
CA MET A 232 1.18 7.73 -1.38
C MET A 232 1.04 6.22 -1.16
N GLY A 233 -0.08 5.64 -1.58
CA GLY A 233 -0.39 4.23 -1.32
C GLY A 233 -0.70 3.91 0.14
N GLY A 234 -0.81 4.93 1.01
CA GLY A 234 -1.25 4.80 2.40
C GLY A 234 -2.77 4.82 2.54
N ILE A 235 -3.22 4.79 3.81
CA ILE A 235 -4.66 4.70 4.17
C ILE A 235 -5.51 5.86 3.69
N PHE A 236 -4.90 6.99 3.31
CA PHE A 236 -5.58 8.20 2.80
C PHE A 236 -5.38 8.44 1.31
N SER A 237 -4.71 7.53 0.59
CA SER A 237 -4.44 7.72 -0.84
C SER A 237 -5.56 7.25 -1.76
N GLU A 238 -6.42 6.35 -1.26
CA GLU A 238 -7.55 5.80 -2.01
C GLU A 238 -8.77 5.61 -1.10
N GLY A 239 -9.97 5.65 -1.71
CA GLY A 239 -11.22 5.37 -1.01
C GLY A 239 -11.65 6.44 -0.01
N ILE A 240 -11.15 7.66 -0.14
CA ILE A 240 -11.62 8.81 0.62
C ILE A 240 -12.72 9.49 -0.18
N ASP A 241 -13.90 9.58 0.41
CA ASP A 241 -14.97 10.45 -0.07
C ASP A 241 -15.04 11.65 0.89
N LEU A 242 -14.46 12.75 0.44
CA LEU A 242 -14.60 14.03 1.14
C LEU A 242 -15.75 14.73 0.48
N ASP A 243 -16.88 14.83 1.18
CA ASP A 243 -17.98 15.72 0.81
C ASP A 243 -17.44 17.15 0.77
N CYS A 244 -16.83 17.48 -0.36
CA CYS A 244 -16.19 18.76 -0.57
C CYS A 244 -17.26 19.81 -0.84
N ASN A 245 -17.60 20.57 0.16
CA ASN A 245 -17.93 21.98 -0.08
C ASN A 245 -16.72 22.56 -0.86
N ASP A 246 -16.95 23.42 -1.85
CA ASP A 246 -16.03 23.93 -2.89
C ASP A 246 -14.58 24.31 -2.52
N ASN A 247 -14.04 23.88 -1.39
CA ASN A 247 -12.78 24.30 -0.77
C ASN A 247 -11.75 23.20 -0.50
N ALA A 248 -11.89 21.99 -1.02
CA ALA A 248 -10.85 20.97 -0.88
C ALA A 248 -9.92 20.91 -2.09
N PHE A 249 -8.60 20.88 -1.83
CA PHE A 249 -7.54 20.80 -2.84
C PHE A 249 -6.61 19.63 -2.50
N ALA A 250 -6.37 18.73 -3.43
CA ALA A 250 -5.44 17.64 -3.34
C ALA A 250 -4.26 17.82 -4.32
#